data_7a0e3f06a15b21b584e6aea38ce75d09
#
_entry.id   7a0e3f06a15b21b584e6aea38ce75d09
#
_cell.length_a   1.000
_cell.length_b   1.000
_cell.length_c   1.000
_cell.angle_alpha   90.00
_cell.angle_beta   90.00
_cell.angle_gamma   90.00
#
_symmetry.space_group_name_H-M   'P 1'
#
loop_
_entity.id
_entity.type
_entity.pdbx_description
1 polymer ?
#
loop_
_entity_poly.entity_id
_entity_poly.type
_entity_poly.pdbx_seq_one_letter_code
_entity_poly.pdbx_strand_id
1 'polypeptide(L)'
;NPLYTPSEMIHQFSDSGARVLVIVDMFADKLAEVVPQTGIERVVLAGVSEMFPAVPNMVVRGVQKVWSKTLPPIPRLAVPLERLSTALQAGRAALPPGGGAASWWEAVPASSVAALQYTGGTTGVSKGAMLSHANLLANVDQVLAMGRSHMSTEDGKQECVLTALPLYHVFAFTANLLTFFDIGARNILVPTPRPVQNLQRAIENYPITWITGVNTLFNGLMNEEWFSAFPPKHLKAAIAGGTALHSAVAARWQAMTGTRVAEGYGLTESSPVITFNPMTGTVRPESIGIPVPGCEVRLVADDGSLAPAGQPGELAVRGPQTMLGYWQRAEDTAQVLKDGWLYTGDVAVMDDSGFFRIVDRKKDLVLVSGFNVYPNEVEEALSKLDAIFEAAVVGIPDPRSGEAVRAYVVKNPEFQGELTQDMVIAHCKSLLTDYKIPKSIVFRQELPKSPIGKILRKDLKAEVKAEYAQPSATAR
;
A
#
# COMPACT_ATOMS: atom_id res chain seq x y z
N ASN A 1 -1.08 -12.44 1.97
CA ASN A 1 0.34 -12.04 1.93
C ASN A 1 1.24 -13.28 2.01
N PRO A 2 2.05 -13.60 0.97
CA PRO A 2 2.91 -14.79 0.95
C PRO A 2 4.04 -14.75 2.01
N LEU A 3 4.34 -13.56 2.52
CA LEU A 3 5.38 -13.38 3.55
C LEU A 3 4.87 -13.57 4.98
N TYR A 4 3.59 -13.91 5.17
CA TYR A 4 3.04 -14.15 6.50
C TYR A 4 3.77 -15.30 7.19
N THR A 5 3.96 -15.12 8.49
CA THR A 5 4.39 -16.18 9.41
C THR A 5 3.29 -17.22 9.57
N PRO A 6 3.60 -18.43 10.03
CA PRO A 6 2.57 -19.43 10.32
C PRO A 6 1.47 -18.90 11.26
N SER A 7 1.82 -18.14 12.29
CA SER A 7 0.86 -17.54 13.23
C SER A 7 -0.11 -16.57 12.55
N GLU A 8 0.39 -15.69 11.64
CA GLU A 8 -0.45 -14.77 10.88
C GLU A 8 -1.37 -15.52 9.90
N MET A 9 -0.87 -16.60 9.27
CA MET A 9 -1.68 -17.45 8.40
C MET A 9 -2.78 -18.17 9.18
N ILE A 10 -2.46 -18.74 10.34
CA ILE A 10 -3.44 -19.41 11.23
C ILE A 10 -4.51 -18.41 11.63
N HIS A 11 -4.13 -17.22 12.08
CA HIS A 11 -5.10 -16.19 12.42
C HIS A 11 -6.02 -15.85 11.24
N GLN A 12 -5.47 -15.50 10.08
CA GLN A 12 -6.28 -15.08 8.94
C GLN A 12 -7.21 -16.20 8.42
N PHE A 13 -6.71 -17.43 8.33
CA PHE A 13 -7.50 -18.53 7.77
C PHE A 13 -8.59 -19.00 8.73
N SER A 14 -8.33 -18.97 10.04
CA SER A 14 -9.35 -19.27 11.04
C SER A 14 -10.41 -18.18 11.16
N ASP A 15 -9.99 -16.91 11.20
CA ASP A 15 -10.90 -15.76 11.29
C ASP A 15 -11.79 -15.63 10.05
N SER A 16 -11.24 -15.83 8.85
CA SER A 16 -12.00 -15.79 7.59
C SER A 16 -12.92 -16.99 7.37
N GLY A 17 -12.72 -18.10 8.08
CA GLY A 17 -13.41 -19.36 7.82
C GLY A 17 -13.05 -19.99 6.48
N ALA A 18 -11.84 -19.73 5.97
CA ALA A 18 -11.37 -20.28 4.70
C ALA A 18 -11.34 -21.82 4.73
N ARG A 19 -11.94 -22.47 3.72
CA ARG A 19 -11.98 -23.93 3.59
C ARG A 19 -11.03 -24.45 2.51
N VAL A 20 -10.74 -23.63 1.51
CA VAL A 20 -9.81 -23.96 0.41
C VAL A 20 -8.65 -22.99 0.43
N LEU A 21 -7.43 -23.50 0.47
CA LEU A 21 -6.21 -22.71 0.38
C LEU A 21 -5.54 -22.92 -0.97
N VAL A 22 -5.44 -21.83 -1.75
CA VAL A 22 -4.57 -21.81 -2.95
C VAL A 22 -3.27 -21.11 -2.55
N ILE A 23 -2.14 -21.81 -2.66
CA ILE A 23 -0.84 -21.30 -2.22
C ILE A 23 0.26 -21.64 -3.23
N VAL A 24 1.21 -20.73 -3.39
CA VAL A 24 2.39 -20.97 -4.21
C VAL A 24 3.29 -21.98 -3.51
N ASP A 25 3.78 -22.98 -4.26
CA ASP A 25 4.54 -24.14 -3.73
C ASP A 25 5.86 -23.76 -3.04
N MET A 26 6.39 -22.55 -3.30
CA MET A 26 7.55 -21.98 -2.58
C MET A 26 7.30 -21.74 -1.09
N PHE A 27 6.04 -21.72 -0.64
CA PHE A 27 5.62 -21.49 0.75
C PHE A 27 4.97 -22.74 1.38
N ALA A 28 5.18 -23.91 0.75
CA ALA A 28 4.55 -25.14 1.21
C ALA A 28 5.11 -25.68 2.54
N ASP A 29 6.31 -25.27 2.94
CA ASP A 29 6.93 -25.62 4.23
C ASP A 29 6.07 -25.22 5.45
N LYS A 30 5.32 -24.12 5.35
CA LYS A 30 4.45 -23.62 6.41
C LYS A 30 3.17 -24.46 6.63
N LEU A 31 2.78 -25.26 5.63
CA LEU A 31 1.50 -25.97 5.63
C LEU A 31 1.38 -27.02 6.73
N ALA A 32 2.50 -27.67 7.10
CA ALA A 32 2.49 -28.70 8.17
C ALA A 32 2.06 -28.13 9.52
N GLU A 33 2.39 -26.85 9.80
CA GLU A 33 2.03 -26.16 11.02
C GLU A 33 0.65 -25.50 10.92
N VAL A 34 0.35 -24.89 9.76
CA VAL A 34 -0.84 -24.05 9.57
C VAL A 34 -2.13 -24.85 9.40
N VAL A 35 -2.10 -25.87 8.51
CA VAL A 35 -3.34 -26.60 8.14
C VAL A 35 -4.02 -27.27 9.32
N PRO A 36 -3.32 -27.98 10.22
CA PRO A 36 -3.96 -28.65 11.38
C PRO A 36 -4.64 -27.70 12.37
N GLN A 37 -4.28 -26.41 12.35
CA GLN A 37 -4.79 -25.39 13.28
C GLN A 37 -5.86 -24.49 12.65
N THR A 38 -6.34 -24.84 11.46
CA THR A 38 -7.29 -24.03 10.68
C THR A 38 -8.45 -24.90 10.17
N GLY A 39 -9.51 -24.26 9.66
CA GLY A 39 -10.63 -24.93 9.00
C GLY A 39 -10.36 -25.30 7.52
N ILE A 40 -9.10 -25.32 7.08
CA ILE A 40 -8.76 -25.67 5.70
C ILE A 40 -9.07 -27.15 5.43
N GLU A 41 -9.90 -27.43 4.44
CA GLU A 41 -10.34 -28.76 4.03
C GLU A 41 -9.59 -29.24 2.76
N ARG A 42 -9.03 -28.32 1.98
CA ARG A 42 -8.32 -28.63 0.72
C ARG A 42 -7.20 -27.63 0.46
N VAL A 43 -6.06 -28.13 -0.02
CA VAL A 43 -4.92 -27.30 -0.44
C VAL A 43 -4.67 -27.48 -1.92
N VAL A 44 -4.57 -26.37 -2.66
CA VAL A 44 -4.18 -26.34 -4.07
C VAL A 44 -2.83 -25.65 -4.19
N LEU A 45 -1.81 -26.38 -4.64
CA LEU A 45 -0.47 -25.86 -4.86
C LEU A 45 -0.33 -25.30 -6.26
N ALA A 46 -0.01 -24.02 -6.37
CA ALA A 46 0.29 -23.35 -7.62
C ALA A 46 1.83 -23.22 -7.81
N GLY A 47 2.35 -23.67 -8.91
CA GLY A 47 3.75 -23.43 -9.28
C GLY A 47 3.88 -22.09 -10.01
N VAL A 48 4.95 -21.32 -9.74
CA VAL A 48 5.19 -20.02 -10.40
C VAL A 48 5.21 -20.13 -11.93
N SER A 49 5.70 -21.25 -12.47
CA SER A 49 5.79 -21.50 -13.92
C SER A 49 4.77 -22.53 -14.41
N GLU A 50 3.81 -22.95 -13.58
CA GLU A 50 2.91 -24.07 -13.89
C GLU A 50 2.05 -23.82 -15.15
N MET A 51 1.77 -22.56 -15.44
CA MET A 51 1.00 -22.15 -16.62
C MET A 51 1.87 -21.88 -17.86
N PHE A 52 3.20 -22.04 -17.75
CA PHE A 52 4.10 -21.92 -18.90
C PHE A 52 4.05 -23.19 -19.76
N PRO A 53 4.45 -23.10 -21.05
CA PRO A 53 4.68 -24.28 -21.86
C PRO A 53 5.64 -25.29 -21.18
N ALA A 54 5.53 -26.57 -21.51
CA ALA A 54 6.19 -27.64 -20.77
C ALA A 54 7.71 -27.43 -20.58
N VAL A 55 8.43 -27.04 -21.66
CA VAL A 55 9.89 -26.86 -21.60
C VAL A 55 10.29 -25.67 -20.69
N PRO A 56 9.80 -24.45 -20.86
CA PRO A 56 10.06 -23.36 -19.92
C PRO A 56 9.69 -23.69 -18.48
N ASN A 57 8.55 -24.35 -18.23
CA ASN A 57 8.16 -24.81 -16.90
C ASN A 57 9.21 -25.75 -16.29
N MET A 58 9.65 -26.75 -17.04
CA MET A 58 10.66 -27.71 -16.57
C MET A 58 11.98 -27.00 -16.22
N VAL A 59 12.43 -26.05 -17.05
CA VAL A 59 13.65 -25.28 -16.80
C VAL A 59 13.51 -24.43 -15.52
N VAL A 60 12.42 -23.65 -15.37
CA VAL A 60 12.19 -22.81 -14.18
C VAL A 60 12.14 -23.68 -12.92
N ARG A 61 11.41 -24.79 -12.95
CA ARG A 61 11.34 -25.72 -11.81
C ARG A 61 12.69 -26.36 -11.49
N GLY A 62 13.47 -26.68 -12.49
CA GLY A 62 14.84 -27.18 -12.32
C GLY A 62 15.73 -26.17 -11.61
N VAL A 63 15.70 -24.92 -12.05
CA VAL A 63 16.41 -23.80 -11.41
C VAL A 63 15.95 -23.61 -9.96
N GLN A 64 14.64 -23.57 -9.73
CA GLN A 64 14.07 -23.41 -8.38
C GLN A 64 14.48 -24.53 -7.42
N LYS A 65 14.54 -25.79 -7.91
CA LYS A 65 14.87 -26.96 -7.09
C LYS A 65 16.37 -27.11 -6.83
N VAL A 66 17.20 -26.92 -7.86
CA VAL A 66 18.62 -27.24 -7.81
C VAL A 66 19.49 -26.03 -7.48
N TRP A 67 19.23 -24.91 -8.14
CA TRP A 67 20.08 -23.72 -8.03
C TRP A 67 19.65 -22.78 -6.90
N SER A 68 18.43 -22.27 -6.97
CA SER A 68 17.95 -21.30 -5.97
C SER A 68 17.43 -21.95 -4.69
N LYS A 69 17.16 -23.27 -4.70
CA LYS A 69 16.62 -24.04 -3.57
C LYS A 69 15.36 -23.40 -2.93
N THR A 70 14.54 -22.76 -3.77
CA THR A 70 13.32 -22.05 -3.33
C THR A 70 12.08 -22.95 -3.25
N LEU A 71 12.18 -24.22 -3.66
CA LEU A 71 11.11 -25.22 -3.53
C LEU A 71 11.35 -26.07 -2.28
N PRO A 72 10.63 -25.83 -1.19
CA PRO A 72 10.71 -26.68 -0.01
C PRO A 72 10.06 -28.06 -0.27
N PRO A 73 10.35 -29.05 0.56
CA PRO A 73 9.61 -30.31 0.56
C PRO A 73 8.12 -30.04 0.83
N ILE A 74 7.26 -30.70 0.04
CA ILE A 74 5.82 -30.63 0.27
C ILE A 74 5.48 -31.55 1.44
N PRO A 75 4.89 -31.02 2.54
CA PRO A 75 4.55 -31.86 3.69
C PRO A 75 3.38 -32.81 3.37
N ARG A 76 3.29 -33.91 4.12
CA ARG A 76 2.10 -34.75 4.14
C ARG A 76 1.05 -34.10 5.00
N LEU A 77 -0.12 -33.86 4.43
CA LEU A 77 -1.27 -33.26 5.14
C LEU A 77 -2.37 -34.31 5.34
N ALA A 78 -3.20 -34.10 6.35
CA ALA A 78 -4.41 -34.89 6.59
C ALA A 78 -5.54 -34.54 5.62
N VAL A 79 -5.45 -33.38 4.94
CA VAL A 79 -6.42 -32.93 3.94
C VAL A 79 -5.92 -33.16 2.52
N PRO A 80 -6.80 -33.26 1.52
CA PRO A 80 -6.41 -33.36 0.11
C PRO A 80 -5.51 -32.21 -0.31
N LEU A 81 -4.41 -32.58 -0.99
CA LEU A 81 -3.46 -31.65 -1.58
C LEU A 81 -3.28 -32.01 -3.06
N GLU A 82 -3.51 -31.05 -3.94
CA GLU A 82 -3.40 -31.25 -5.39
C GLU A 82 -2.68 -30.08 -6.08
N ARG A 83 -2.28 -30.27 -7.32
CA ARG A 83 -1.71 -29.20 -8.15
C ARG A 83 -2.82 -28.35 -8.78
N LEU A 84 -2.52 -27.05 -9.01
CA LEU A 84 -3.45 -26.13 -9.66
C LEU A 84 -3.90 -26.65 -11.03
N SER A 85 -2.99 -27.19 -11.83
CA SER A 85 -3.31 -27.80 -13.13
C SER A 85 -4.30 -28.95 -13.02
N THR A 86 -4.17 -29.80 -12.00
CA THR A 86 -5.12 -30.89 -11.71
C THR A 86 -6.47 -30.35 -11.30
N ALA A 87 -6.52 -29.38 -10.39
CA ALA A 87 -7.73 -28.72 -9.96
C ALA A 87 -8.48 -28.04 -11.12
N LEU A 88 -7.74 -27.34 -12.02
CA LEU A 88 -8.31 -26.71 -13.22
C LEU A 88 -8.88 -27.75 -14.19
N GLN A 89 -8.19 -28.89 -14.38
CA GLN A 89 -8.67 -29.99 -15.23
C GLN A 89 -9.98 -30.60 -14.68
N ALA A 90 -10.01 -30.85 -13.37
CA ALA A 90 -11.21 -31.35 -12.70
C ALA A 90 -12.36 -30.33 -12.79
N GLY A 91 -12.07 -29.03 -12.58
CA GLY A 91 -13.06 -27.98 -12.72
C GLY A 91 -13.64 -27.87 -14.13
N ARG A 92 -12.79 -27.99 -15.17
CA ARG A 92 -13.26 -28.03 -16.57
C ARG A 92 -14.18 -29.22 -16.85
N ALA A 93 -13.87 -30.38 -16.29
CA ALA A 93 -14.71 -31.56 -16.44
C ALA A 93 -16.05 -31.45 -15.71
N ALA A 94 -16.12 -30.61 -14.67
CA ALA A 94 -17.33 -30.35 -13.88
C ALA A 94 -18.22 -29.25 -14.46
N LEU A 95 -17.80 -28.57 -15.53
CA LEU A 95 -18.62 -27.53 -16.18
C LEU A 95 -19.89 -28.16 -16.79
N PRO A 96 -21.05 -27.49 -16.67
CA PRO A 96 -22.30 -27.95 -17.31
C PRO A 96 -22.14 -28.08 -18.83
N PRO A 97 -22.75 -29.08 -19.45
CA PRO A 97 -22.75 -29.23 -20.90
C PRO A 97 -23.31 -27.97 -21.58
N GLY A 98 -22.54 -27.36 -22.49
CA GLY A 98 -22.93 -26.13 -23.19
C GLY A 98 -22.90 -24.84 -22.35
N GLY A 99 -22.58 -24.91 -21.08
CA GLY A 99 -22.44 -23.77 -20.18
C GLY A 99 -20.96 -23.52 -19.83
N GLY A 100 -20.48 -22.28 -19.94
CA GLY A 100 -19.20 -21.87 -19.35
C GLY A 100 -19.34 -21.66 -17.84
N ALA A 101 -18.25 -21.29 -17.15
CA ALA A 101 -18.29 -20.89 -15.76
C ALA A 101 -19.29 -19.72 -15.48
N ALA A 102 -19.72 -19.00 -16.53
CA ALA A 102 -20.70 -17.92 -16.45
C ALA A 102 -21.96 -18.27 -15.69
N SER A 103 -22.50 -19.49 -15.86
CA SER A 103 -23.71 -19.94 -15.16
C SER A 103 -23.57 -19.96 -13.63
N TRP A 104 -22.36 -19.97 -13.08
CA TRP A 104 -22.13 -19.96 -11.64
C TRP A 104 -22.04 -18.54 -11.08
N TRP A 105 -21.52 -17.57 -11.84
CA TRP A 105 -21.41 -16.20 -11.32
C TRP A 105 -22.61 -15.33 -11.62
N GLU A 106 -23.42 -15.66 -12.64
CA GLU A 106 -24.66 -14.92 -12.96
C GLU A 106 -25.67 -14.91 -11.79
N ALA A 107 -25.60 -15.92 -10.93
CA ALA A 107 -26.43 -16.02 -9.73
C ALA A 107 -25.85 -15.27 -8.52
N VAL A 108 -24.64 -14.72 -8.61
CA VAL A 108 -23.98 -14.02 -7.48
C VAL A 108 -24.45 -12.57 -7.43
N PRO A 109 -25.16 -12.15 -6.35
CA PRO A 109 -25.58 -10.77 -6.20
C PRO A 109 -24.38 -9.82 -6.11
N ALA A 110 -24.45 -8.65 -6.73
CA ALA A 110 -23.39 -7.64 -6.65
C ALA A 110 -23.12 -7.17 -5.19
N SER A 111 -24.10 -7.29 -4.31
CA SER A 111 -23.99 -7.00 -2.87
C SER A 111 -23.27 -8.09 -2.08
N SER A 112 -23.01 -9.28 -2.66
CA SER A 112 -22.26 -10.34 -1.99
C SER A 112 -20.83 -9.91 -1.70
N VAL A 113 -20.27 -10.40 -0.59
CA VAL A 113 -18.84 -10.21 -0.27
C VAL A 113 -18.00 -10.90 -1.33
N ALA A 114 -17.19 -10.12 -2.03
CA ALA A 114 -16.23 -10.60 -3.03
C ALA A 114 -14.87 -10.90 -2.41
N ALA A 115 -14.48 -10.12 -1.41
CA ALA A 115 -13.19 -10.26 -0.74
C ALA A 115 -13.26 -9.86 0.74
N LEU A 116 -12.56 -10.62 1.57
CA LEU A 116 -12.15 -10.20 2.90
C LEU A 116 -10.73 -9.67 2.81
N GLN A 117 -10.59 -8.36 2.72
CA GLN A 117 -9.28 -7.73 2.59
C GLN A 117 -8.72 -7.44 3.97
N TYR A 118 -7.73 -8.23 4.39
CA TYR A 118 -7.14 -8.09 5.72
C TYR A 118 -6.23 -6.87 5.81
N THR A 119 -6.49 -6.01 6.80
CA THR A 119 -5.70 -4.80 7.03
C THR A 119 -4.60 -5.11 8.04
N GLY A 120 -3.38 -4.67 7.75
CA GLY A 120 -2.32 -4.64 8.76
C GLY A 120 -2.58 -3.53 9.76
N GLY A 121 -3.50 -3.72 10.68
CA GLY A 121 -3.82 -2.75 11.72
C GLY A 121 -2.58 -2.25 12.45
N THR A 122 -2.46 -0.95 12.62
CA THR A 122 -1.33 -0.32 13.33
C THR A 122 -1.43 -0.49 14.85
N THR A 123 -2.54 -1.04 15.35
CA THR A 123 -2.86 -1.13 16.79
C THR A 123 -3.30 -2.49 17.27
N GLY A 124 -3.32 -3.53 16.42
CA GLY A 124 -3.84 -4.83 16.85
C GLY A 124 -3.77 -5.92 15.79
N VAL A 125 -4.50 -6.99 16.04
CA VAL A 125 -4.70 -8.14 15.15
C VAL A 125 -5.35 -7.66 13.84
N SER A 126 -4.88 -8.15 12.70
CA SER A 126 -5.43 -7.77 11.39
C SER A 126 -6.91 -8.15 11.27
N LYS A 127 -7.71 -7.27 10.66
CA LYS A 127 -9.16 -7.42 10.49
C LYS A 127 -9.51 -7.53 9.02
N GLY A 128 -10.47 -8.40 8.69
CA GLY A 128 -10.96 -8.56 7.32
C GLY A 128 -12.02 -7.51 6.98
N ALA A 129 -11.70 -6.52 6.15
CA ALA A 129 -12.70 -5.61 5.59
C ALA A 129 -13.54 -6.36 4.54
N MET A 130 -14.85 -6.35 4.69
CA MET A 130 -15.81 -6.99 3.76
C MET A 130 -16.04 -6.08 2.56
N LEU A 131 -15.44 -6.43 1.43
CA LEU A 131 -15.64 -5.72 0.16
C LEU A 131 -16.58 -6.53 -0.72
N SER A 132 -17.72 -5.93 -1.11
CA SER A 132 -18.65 -6.54 -2.05
C SER A 132 -18.18 -6.40 -3.48
N HIS A 133 -18.76 -7.19 -4.40
CA HIS A 133 -18.54 -7.00 -5.84
C HIS A 133 -18.90 -5.58 -6.26
N ALA A 134 -20.02 -5.04 -5.75
CA ALA A 134 -20.43 -3.66 -6.04
C ALA A 134 -19.43 -2.62 -5.55
N ASN A 135 -18.84 -2.78 -4.36
CA ASN A 135 -17.84 -1.84 -3.85
C ASN A 135 -16.60 -1.79 -4.76
N LEU A 136 -16.09 -2.95 -5.15
CA LEU A 136 -14.90 -3.05 -6.01
C LEU A 136 -15.16 -2.48 -7.40
N LEU A 137 -16.28 -2.85 -8.04
CA LEU A 137 -16.65 -2.35 -9.36
C LEU A 137 -16.88 -0.84 -9.36
N ALA A 138 -17.59 -0.32 -8.35
CA ALA A 138 -17.77 1.13 -8.22
C ALA A 138 -16.43 1.87 -8.14
N ASN A 139 -15.44 1.32 -7.41
CA ASN A 139 -14.13 1.97 -7.32
C ASN A 139 -13.33 1.84 -8.62
N VAL A 140 -13.46 0.73 -9.36
CA VAL A 140 -12.89 0.59 -10.72
C VAL A 140 -13.43 1.69 -11.63
N ASP A 141 -14.76 1.87 -11.67
CA ASP A 141 -15.40 2.91 -12.48
C ASP A 141 -14.94 4.33 -12.09
N GLN A 142 -14.81 4.58 -10.77
CA GLN A 142 -14.32 5.85 -10.24
C GLN A 142 -12.87 6.13 -10.67
N VAL A 143 -11.99 5.13 -10.59
CA VAL A 143 -10.58 5.25 -11.02
C VAL A 143 -10.48 5.45 -12.52
N LEU A 144 -11.27 4.71 -13.30
CA LEU A 144 -11.35 4.86 -14.75
C LEU A 144 -11.84 6.27 -15.16
N ALA A 145 -12.86 6.79 -14.49
CA ALA A 145 -13.36 8.14 -14.75
C ALA A 145 -12.28 9.21 -14.53
N MET A 146 -11.45 9.08 -13.49
CA MET A 146 -10.34 10.00 -13.21
C MET A 146 -9.17 9.86 -14.18
N GLY A 147 -8.88 8.63 -14.65
CA GLY A 147 -7.73 8.31 -15.50
C GLY A 147 -8.02 8.32 -17.02
N ARG A 148 -9.28 8.29 -17.44
CA ARG A 148 -9.70 8.05 -18.84
C ARG A 148 -9.06 9.00 -19.85
N SER A 149 -8.83 10.26 -19.49
CA SER A 149 -8.18 11.25 -20.37
C SER A 149 -6.74 10.90 -20.77
N HIS A 150 -6.08 9.98 -20.05
CA HIS A 150 -4.71 9.52 -20.30
C HIS A 150 -4.66 8.10 -20.88
N MET A 151 -5.80 7.42 -20.92
CA MET A 151 -5.90 6.09 -21.50
C MET A 151 -6.15 6.19 -23.00
N SER A 152 -5.51 5.31 -23.76
CA SER A 152 -5.72 5.27 -25.20
C SER A 152 -7.11 4.73 -25.53
N THR A 153 -7.84 5.45 -26.39
CA THR A 153 -9.11 5.01 -26.96
C THR A 153 -8.95 4.53 -28.40
N GLU A 154 -7.72 4.52 -28.92
CA GLU A 154 -7.44 4.08 -30.30
C GLU A 154 -7.41 2.56 -30.38
N ASP A 155 -8.10 2.00 -31.36
CA ASP A 155 -8.09 0.58 -31.65
C ASP A 155 -6.65 0.10 -31.90
N GLY A 156 -6.26 -0.97 -31.21
CA GLY A 156 -4.94 -1.59 -31.32
C GLY A 156 -3.86 -0.98 -30.42
N LYS A 157 -4.12 0.10 -29.70
CA LYS A 157 -3.19 0.65 -28.68
C LYS A 157 -3.56 0.13 -27.31
N GLN A 158 -2.80 -0.84 -26.82
CA GLN A 158 -2.98 -1.43 -25.49
C GLN A 158 -2.15 -0.67 -24.46
N GLU A 159 -2.77 -0.28 -23.34
CA GLU A 159 -2.04 0.23 -22.19
C GLU A 159 -1.14 -0.86 -21.59
N CYS A 160 -0.02 -0.44 -21.01
CA CYS A 160 0.95 -1.32 -20.40
C CYS A 160 1.35 -0.78 -19.03
N VAL A 161 0.92 -1.45 -17.97
CA VAL A 161 1.18 -1.02 -16.59
C VAL A 161 2.28 -1.85 -15.94
N LEU A 162 3.27 -1.18 -15.35
CA LEU A 162 4.26 -1.83 -14.49
C LEU A 162 3.65 -2.10 -13.11
N THR A 163 3.49 -3.36 -12.77
CA THR A 163 2.93 -3.80 -11.50
C THR A 163 4.03 -4.30 -10.57
N ALA A 164 4.64 -3.36 -9.85
CA ALA A 164 5.65 -3.60 -8.82
C ALA A 164 5.04 -3.73 -7.41
N LEU A 165 3.81 -3.25 -7.23
CA LEU A 165 3.09 -3.40 -5.97
C LEU A 165 2.44 -4.79 -5.88
N PRO A 166 2.40 -5.38 -4.67
CA PRO A 166 1.82 -6.71 -4.50
C PRO A 166 0.31 -6.71 -4.70
N LEU A 167 -0.20 -7.60 -5.56
CA LEU A 167 -1.62 -7.69 -5.90
C LEU A 167 -2.53 -8.11 -4.74
N TYR A 168 -1.98 -8.65 -3.65
CA TYR A 168 -2.77 -8.92 -2.43
C TYR A 168 -3.05 -7.65 -1.61
N HIS A 169 -2.40 -6.53 -1.90
CA HIS A 169 -2.71 -5.24 -1.30
C HIS A 169 -3.80 -4.54 -2.12
N VAL A 170 -4.81 -3.99 -1.45
CA VAL A 170 -5.99 -3.40 -2.08
C VAL A 170 -5.67 -2.34 -3.15
N PHE A 171 -4.60 -1.55 -2.97
CA PHE A 171 -4.16 -0.58 -3.97
C PHE A 171 -3.85 -1.27 -5.30
N ALA A 172 -2.93 -2.25 -5.32
CA ALA A 172 -2.59 -2.94 -6.55
C ALA A 172 -3.72 -3.88 -7.03
N PHE A 173 -4.49 -4.45 -6.10
CA PHE A 173 -5.65 -5.28 -6.45
C PHE A 173 -6.66 -4.49 -7.29
N THR A 174 -7.09 -3.31 -6.84
CA THR A 174 -8.06 -2.50 -7.59
C THR A 174 -7.38 -1.73 -8.71
N ALA A 175 -6.36 -0.91 -8.41
CA ALA A 175 -5.81 0.02 -9.40
C ALA A 175 -4.99 -0.66 -10.49
N ASN A 176 -4.23 -1.75 -10.17
CA ASN A 176 -3.44 -2.45 -11.18
C ASN A 176 -4.21 -3.63 -11.79
N LEU A 177 -4.73 -4.54 -10.96
CA LEU A 177 -5.36 -5.74 -11.48
C LEU A 177 -6.74 -5.43 -12.08
N LEU A 178 -7.70 -4.98 -11.27
CA LEU A 178 -9.07 -4.86 -11.74
C LEU A 178 -9.23 -3.76 -12.79
N THR A 179 -8.72 -2.54 -12.52
CA THR A 179 -8.89 -1.39 -13.43
C THR A 179 -8.21 -1.62 -14.78
N PHE A 180 -6.94 -2.08 -14.78
CA PHE A 180 -6.24 -2.32 -16.05
C PHE A 180 -6.70 -3.59 -16.75
N PHE A 181 -7.26 -4.58 -16.03
CA PHE A 181 -7.90 -5.74 -16.63
C PHE A 181 -9.20 -5.35 -17.37
N ASP A 182 -10.01 -4.49 -16.77
CA ASP A 182 -11.28 -4.01 -17.36
C ASP A 182 -11.09 -3.37 -18.73
N ILE A 183 -10.02 -2.59 -18.90
CA ILE A 183 -9.69 -1.94 -20.18
C ILE A 183 -8.83 -2.80 -21.11
N GLY A 184 -8.60 -4.09 -20.79
CA GLY A 184 -7.79 -4.99 -21.60
C GLY A 184 -6.31 -4.62 -21.67
N ALA A 185 -5.78 -3.92 -20.66
CA ALA A 185 -4.39 -3.52 -20.61
C ALA A 185 -3.45 -4.71 -20.30
N ARG A 186 -2.18 -4.54 -20.65
CA ARG A 186 -1.12 -5.49 -20.28
C ARG A 186 -0.56 -5.15 -18.91
N ASN A 187 -0.66 -6.08 -17.96
CA ASN A 187 0.00 -6.00 -16.67
C ASN A 187 1.38 -6.67 -16.71
N ILE A 188 2.45 -5.92 -16.49
CA ILE A 188 3.80 -6.43 -16.35
C ILE A 188 4.08 -6.68 -14.87
N LEU A 189 3.93 -7.92 -14.46
CA LEU A 189 4.08 -8.32 -13.06
C LEU A 189 5.56 -8.51 -12.71
N VAL A 190 6.02 -7.83 -11.67
CA VAL A 190 7.36 -8.01 -11.09
C VAL A 190 7.20 -8.50 -9.65
N PRO A 191 7.20 -9.81 -9.41
CA PRO A 191 6.91 -10.39 -8.10
C PRO A 191 7.91 -10.01 -7.00
N THR A 192 9.14 -9.69 -7.39
CA THR A 192 10.21 -9.29 -6.46
C THR A 192 10.78 -7.94 -6.90
N PRO A 193 10.10 -6.82 -6.56
CA PRO A 193 10.50 -5.49 -7.03
C PRO A 193 11.69 -4.91 -6.25
N ARG A 194 12.23 -5.64 -5.30
CA ARG A 194 13.40 -5.23 -4.52
C ARG A 194 14.49 -6.30 -4.62
N PRO A 195 15.74 -5.88 -4.82
CA PRO A 195 16.18 -4.51 -5.07
C PRO A 195 15.56 -3.91 -6.35
N VAL A 196 15.58 -2.58 -6.48
CA VAL A 196 14.91 -1.84 -7.59
C VAL A 196 15.42 -2.23 -8.97
N GLN A 197 16.67 -2.71 -9.06
CA GLN A 197 17.28 -3.26 -10.28
C GLN A 197 16.46 -4.41 -10.91
N ASN A 198 15.65 -5.09 -10.13
CA ASN A 198 14.76 -6.14 -10.65
C ASN A 198 13.69 -5.60 -11.61
N LEU A 199 13.40 -4.31 -11.58
CA LEU A 199 12.45 -3.63 -12.46
C LEU A 199 13.06 -3.29 -13.82
N GLN A 200 14.41 -3.22 -13.92
CA GLN A 200 15.11 -2.75 -15.12
C GLN A 200 14.66 -3.50 -16.37
N ARG A 201 14.70 -4.84 -16.35
CA ARG A 201 14.30 -5.66 -17.51
C ARG A 201 12.85 -5.43 -17.94
N ALA A 202 11.96 -5.21 -16.99
CA ALA A 202 10.56 -4.95 -17.30
C ALA A 202 10.41 -3.56 -17.97
N ILE A 203 11.10 -2.55 -17.47
CA ILE A 203 11.06 -1.20 -18.02
C ILE A 203 11.72 -1.11 -19.40
N GLU A 204 12.83 -1.81 -19.62
CA GLU A 204 13.55 -1.81 -20.90
C GLU A 204 12.85 -2.61 -22.00
N ASN A 205 12.22 -3.75 -21.65
CA ASN A 205 11.67 -4.68 -22.66
C ASN A 205 10.20 -4.47 -22.99
N TYR A 206 9.47 -3.66 -22.21
CA TYR A 206 8.04 -3.42 -22.45
C TYR A 206 7.75 -1.93 -22.62
N PRO A 207 6.78 -1.57 -23.48
CA PRO A 207 6.39 -0.16 -23.68
C PRO A 207 5.52 0.31 -22.51
N ILE A 208 6.14 0.47 -21.33
CA ILE A 208 5.44 0.86 -20.10
C ILE A 208 4.78 2.24 -20.29
N THR A 209 3.46 2.28 -20.15
CA THR A 209 2.66 3.50 -20.24
C THR A 209 2.20 4.01 -18.89
N TRP A 210 2.13 3.13 -17.87
CA TRP A 210 1.69 3.44 -16.52
C TRP A 210 2.61 2.81 -15.48
N ILE A 211 2.93 3.57 -14.45
CA ILE A 211 3.64 3.07 -13.26
C ILE A 211 2.83 3.45 -12.03
N THR A 212 2.54 2.46 -11.18
CA THR A 212 1.95 2.68 -9.86
C THR A 212 2.99 2.38 -8.79
N GLY A 213 3.03 3.19 -7.76
CA GLY A 213 4.06 3.03 -6.74
C GLY A 213 3.79 3.78 -5.45
N VAL A 214 4.75 3.72 -4.57
CA VAL A 214 4.85 4.49 -3.34
C VAL A 214 6.04 5.44 -3.44
N ASN A 215 6.12 6.45 -2.58
CA ASN A 215 7.20 7.43 -2.56
C ASN A 215 8.60 6.79 -2.64
N THR A 216 8.84 5.73 -1.85
CA THR A 216 10.14 5.03 -1.82
C THR A 216 10.49 4.32 -3.13
N LEU A 217 9.50 3.85 -3.90
CA LEU A 217 9.74 3.24 -5.21
C LEU A 217 10.20 4.28 -6.23
N PHE A 218 9.49 5.41 -6.30
CA PHE A 218 9.85 6.50 -7.21
C PHE A 218 11.23 7.05 -6.91
N ASN A 219 11.52 7.31 -5.62
CA ASN A 219 12.84 7.78 -5.20
C ASN A 219 13.94 6.75 -5.52
N GLY A 220 13.68 5.46 -5.26
CA GLY A 220 14.62 4.38 -5.58
C GLY A 220 14.92 4.28 -7.07
N LEU A 221 13.89 4.33 -7.95
CA LEU A 221 14.08 4.29 -9.40
C LEU A 221 14.96 5.44 -9.90
N MET A 222 14.71 6.66 -9.42
CA MET A 222 15.48 7.85 -9.85
C MET A 222 16.94 7.86 -9.39
N ASN A 223 17.30 7.02 -8.40
CA ASN A 223 18.69 6.88 -7.95
C ASN A 223 19.46 5.80 -8.73
N GLU A 224 18.79 5.09 -9.64
CA GLU A 224 19.44 4.11 -10.50
C GLU A 224 19.99 4.78 -11.78
N GLU A 225 21.26 4.61 -12.05
CA GLU A 225 21.92 5.17 -13.25
C GLU A 225 21.23 4.73 -14.55
N TRP A 226 20.83 3.42 -14.63
CA TRP A 226 20.13 2.89 -15.80
C TRP A 226 18.76 3.54 -16.02
N PHE A 227 18.04 3.91 -14.96
CA PHE A 227 16.75 4.58 -15.07
C PHE A 227 16.92 6.05 -15.46
N SER A 228 17.91 6.74 -14.85
CA SER A 228 18.23 8.14 -15.16
C SER A 228 18.71 8.33 -16.60
N ALA A 229 19.49 7.36 -17.11
CA ALA A 229 19.97 7.39 -18.49
C ALA A 229 18.88 7.06 -19.53
N PHE A 230 17.94 6.17 -19.18
CA PHE A 230 16.91 5.66 -20.09
C PHE A 230 15.54 5.54 -19.40
N PRO A 231 14.91 6.67 -19.05
CA PRO A 231 13.56 6.63 -18.49
C PRO A 231 12.55 6.07 -19.51
N PRO A 232 11.42 5.50 -19.07
CA PRO A 232 10.43 4.88 -19.96
C PRO A 232 9.87 5.89 -20.98
N LYS A 233 10.14 5.68 -22.27
CA LYS A 233 9.78 6.62 -23.35
C LYS A 233 8.28 6.71 -23.64
N HIS A 234 7.52 5.70 -23.24
CA HIS A 234 6.08 5.60 -23.50
C HIS A 234 5.23 5.97 -22.28
N LEU A 235 5.88 6.38 -21.18
CA LEU A 235 5.20 6.70 -19.94
C LEU A 235 4.22 7.86 -20.12
N LYS A 236 2.95 7.62 -19.86
CA LYS A 236 1.86 8.60 -19.92
C LYS A 236 1.55 9.15 -18.54
N ALA A 237 1.65 8.29 -17.52
CA ALA A 237 1.29 8.65 -16.15
C ALA A 237 2.00 7.77 -15.11
N ALA A 238 2.21 8.37 -13.95
CA ALA A 238 2.62 7.69 -12.74
C ALA A 238 1.61 7.98 -11.63
N ILE A 239 1.30 6.98 -10.82
CA ILE A 239 0.33 7.09 -9.72
C ILE A 239 1.01 6.71 -8.42
N ALA A 240 0.98 7.62 -7.45
CA ALA A 240 1.42 7.38 -6.08
C ALA A 240 0.22 7.17 -5.16
N GLY A 241 0.36 6.29 -4.19
CA GLY A 241 -0.65 6.06 -3.17
C GLY A 241 -0.12 5.23 -2.00
N GLY A 242 -0.91 5.12 -0.94
CA GLY A 242 -0.56 4.33 0.25
C GLY A 242 0.43 5.01 1.20
N THR A 243 1.21 5.97 0.74
CA THR A 243 2.07 6.86 1.55
C THR A 243 2.04 8.26 0.94
N ALA A 244 2.33 9.28 1.74
CA ALA A 244 2.51 10.63 1.20
C ALA A 244 3.62 10.65 0.13
N LEU A 245 3.39 11.40 -0.93
CA LEU A 245 4.38 11.68 -1.96
C LEU A 245 5.09 12.98 -1.61
N HIS A 246 6.39 12.90 -1.35
CA HIS A 246 7.18 14.11 -1.05
C HIS A 246 7.32 15.00 -2.29
N SER A 247 7.18 16.30 -2.10
CA SER A 247 7.24 17.30 -3.17
C SER A 247 8.56 17.26 -3.95
N ALA A 248 9.68 17.06 -3.26
CA ALA A 248 11.00 16.91 -3.88
C ALA A 248 11.07 15.68 -4.81
N VAL A 249 10.49 14.55 -4.40
CA VAL A 249 10.42 13.31 -5.21
C VAL A 249 9.54 13.53 -6.44
N ALA A 250 8.38 14.17 -6.29
CA ALA A 250 7.48 14.47 -7.39
C ALA A 250 8.11 15.40 -8.44
N ALA A 251 8.81 16.45 -7.98
CA ALA A 251 9.50 17.41 -8.85
C ALA A 251 10.65 16.76 -9.62
N ARG A 252 11.49 15.97 -8.94
CA ARG A 252 12.60 15.21 -9.55
C ARG A 252 12.10 14.21 -10.59
N TRP A 253 11.01 13.49 -10.28
CA TRP A 253 10.38 12.56 -11.22
C TRP A 253 9.91 13.26 -12.50
N GLN A 254 9.21 14.39 -12.36
CA GLN A 254 8.73 15.14 -13.50
C GLN A 254 9.88 15.69 -14.37
N ALA A 255 10.94 16.18 -13.75
CA ALA A 255 12.12 16.65 -14.45
C ALA A 255 12.82 15.54 -15.25
N MET A 256 12.86 14.31 -14.70
CA MET A 256 13.55 13.17 -15.30
C MET A 256 12.72 12.48 -16.40
N THR A 257 11.42 12.30 -16.18
CA THR A 257 10.55 11.49 -17.07
C THR A 257 9.66 12.31 -17.97
N GLY A 258 9.50 13.60 -17.72
CA GLY A 258 8.52 14.46 -18.39
C GLY A 258 7.07 14.23 -17.95
N THR A 259 6.80 13.25 -17.10
CA THR A 259 5.45 12.91 -16.61
C THR A 259 5.27 13.31 -15.14
N ARG A 260 4.04 13.69 -14.78
CA ARG A 260 3.71 13.96 -13.38
C ARG A 260 3.35 12.67 -12.65
N VAL A 261 3.58 12.67 -11.34
CA VAL A 261 3.02 11.65 -10.44
C VAL A 261 1.71 12.20 -9.88
N ALA A 262 0.60 11.55 -10.20
CA ALA A 262 -0.69 11.84 -9.58
C ALA A 262 -0.81 11.08 -8.26
N GLU A 263 -1.11 11.79 -7.19
CA GLU A 263 -1.31 11.18 -5.88
C GLU A 263 -2.78 10.84 -5.67
N GLY A 264 -3.04 9.61 -5.19
CA GLY A 264 -4.33 9.15 -4.75
C GLY A 264 -4.30 8.71 -3.29
N TYR A 265 -5.41 8.92 -2.60
CA TYR A 265 -5.57 8.52 -1.22
C TYR A 265 -6.74 7.57 -1.07
N GLY A 266 -6.60 6.64 -0.13
CA GLY A 266 -7.63 5.70 0.22
C GLY A 266 -7.19 4.67 1.24
N LEU A 267 -8.11 3.80 1.58
CA LEU A 267 -7.98 2.78 2.61
C LEU A 267 -8.43 1.43 2.05
N THR A 268 -8.05 0.35 2.73
CA THR A 268 -8.62 -0.97 2.44
C THR A 268 -10.15 -0.96 2.55
N GLU A 269 -10.66 -0.24 3.53
CA GLU A 269 -12.07 -0.06 3.86
C GLU A 269 -12.86 0.75 2.81
N SER A 270 -12.18 1.29 1.80
CA SER A 270 -12.80 2.08 0.71
C SER A 270 -12.47 1.56 -0.71
N SER A 271 -11.97 0.36 -0.87
CA SER A 271 -11.81 -0.44 -2.11
C SER A 271 -10.80 0.00 -3.20
N PRO A 272 -9.77 0.83 -3.07
CA PRO A 272 -9.37 1.67 -1.96
C PRO A 272 -9.65 3.16 -2.12
N VAL A 273 -9.85 3.71 -3.35
CA VAL A 273 -9.67 5.12 -3.69
C VAL A 273 -10.81 5.99 -3.18
N ILE A 274 -10.48 7.02 -2.43
CA ILE A 274 -11.39 8.06 -1.92
C ILE A 274 -11.21 9.36 -2.70
N THR A 275 -9.95 9.81 -2.81
CA THR A 275 -9.59 11.04 -3.53
C THR A 275 -8.45 10.76 -4.48
N PHE A 276 -8.37 11.56 -5.54
CA PHE A 276 -7.34 11.45 -6.55
C PHE A 276 -7.04 12.82 -7.17
N ASN A 277 -5.77 13.12 -7.41
CA ASN A 277 -5.38 14.32 -8.13
C ASN A 277 -5.80 14.20 -9.60
N PRO A 278 -6.51 15.21 -10.15
CA PRO A 278 -6.87 15.22 -11.55
C PRO A 278 -5.64 15.06 -12.45
N MET A 279 -5.73 14.21 -13.45
CA MET A 279 -4.63 13.98 -14.38
C MET A 279 -4.50 15.11 -15.42
N THR A 280 -5.58 15.87 -15.64
CA THR A 280 -5.63 17.06 -16.50
C THR A 280 -6.02 18.28 -15.68
N GLY A 281 -5.62 19.46 -16.14
CA GLY A 281 -5.96 20.72 -15.49
C GLY A 281 -5.03 21.06 -14.31
N THR A 282 -5.62 21.60 -13.24
CA THR A 282 -4.86 22.04 -12.07
C THR A 282 -4.47 20.84 -11.22
N VAL A 283 -3.19 20.50 -11.21
CA VAL A 283 -2.60 19.56 -10.27
C VAL A 283 -2.01 20.35 -9.11
N ARG A 284 -2.32 19.95 -7.89
CA ARG A 284 -1.76 20.58 -6.68
C ARG A 284 -0.76 19.64 -6.03
N PRO A 285 0.52 20.02 -6.01
CA PRO A 285 1.52 19.31 -5.22
C PRO A 285 1.09 19.20 -3.74
N GLU A 286 1.51 18.14 -3.06
CA GLU A 286 1.21 17.88 -1.64
C GLU A 286 -0.30 17.67 -1.34
N SER A 287 -1.12 17.54 -2.38
CA SER A 287 -2.55 17.25 -2.26
C SER A 287 -2.84 15.80 -2.64
N ILE A 288 -3.74 15.18 -1.91
CA ILE A 288 -4.33 13.88 -2.27
C ILE A 288 -5.47 14.03 -3.30
N GLY A 289 -5.68 15.23 -3.83
CA GLY A 289 -6.67 15.53 -4.87
C GLY A 289 -8.06 15.85 -4.34
N ILE A 290 -9.03 15.58 -5.18
CA ILE A 290 -10.46 15.78 -4.96
C ILE A 290 -11.18 14.44 -4.83
N PRO A 291 -12.38 14.37 -4.25
CA PRO A 291 -13.17 13.13 -4.18
C PRO A 291 -13.39 12.52 -5.57
N VAL A 292 -13.27 11.20 -5.65
CA VAL A 292 -13.63 10.47 -6.89
C VAL A 292 -15.13 10.56 -7.15
N PRO A 293 -15.61 10.40 -8.39
CA PRO A 293 -17.03 10.54 -8.72
C PRO A 293 -17.95 9.69 -7.83
N GLY A 294 -19.04 10.28 -7.34
CA GLY A 294 -19.99 9.61 -6.46
C GLY A 294 -19.50 9.34 -5.04
N CYS A 295 -18.35 9.92 -4.67
CA CYS A 295 -17.80 9.87 -3.33
C CYS A 295 -17.99 11.22 -2.64
N GLU A 296 -18.57 11.21 -1.45
CA GLU A 296 -18.67 12.38 -0.58
C GLU A 296 -17.59 12.33 0.48
N VAL A 297 -16.93 13.46 0.72
CA VAL A 297 -15.89 13.60 1.74
C VAL A 297 -16.21 14.80 2.61
N ARG A 298 -16.05 14.65 3.92
CA ARG A 298 -16.17 15.73 4.89
C ARG A 298 -15.04 15.68 5.91
N LEU A 299 -14.71 16.82 6.49
CA LEU A 299 -13.77 16.93 7.61
C LEU A 299 -14.58 17.20 8.89
N VAL A 300 -14.31 16.39 9.91
CA VAL A 300 -15.03 16.46 11.19
C VAL A 300 -14.05 16.90 12.27
N ALA A 301 -14.36 18.01 12.92
CA ALA A 301 -13.60 18.54 14.03
C ALA A 301 -13.76 17.66 15.30
N ASP A 302 -12.94 17.87 16.32
CA ASP A 302 -12.95 17.05 17.54
C ASP A 302 -14.26 17.19 18.36
N ASP A 303 -14.99 18.29 18.19
CA ASP A 303 -16.31 18.52 18.79
C ASP A 303 -17.47 17.88 17.99
N GLY A 304 -17.16 17.21 16.87
CA GLY A 304 -18.13 16.58 15.97
C GLY A 304 -18.75 17.50 14.93
N SER A 305 -18.43 18.79 14.92
CA SER A 305 -18.86 19.74 13.89
C SER A 305 -18.08 19.56 12.58
N LEU A 306 -18.57 20.14 11.48
CA LEU A 306 -17.81 20.18 10.23
C LEU A 306 -16.68 21.19 10.35
N ALA A 307 -15.46 20.78 10.03
CA ALA A 307 -14.31 21.67 10.00
C ALA A 307 -14.44 22.65 8.80
N PRO A 308 -14.24 23.95 9.01
CA PRO A 308 -14.20 24.94 7.92
C PRO A 308 -13.04 24.69 6.97
N ALA A 309 -13.11 25.24 5.75
CA ALA A 309 -11.99 25.21 4.80
C ALA A 309 -10.72 25.79 5.47
N GLY A 310 -9.58 25.15 5.21
CA GLY A 310 -8.28 25.51 5.81
C GLY A 310 -8.09 25.03 7.25
N GLN A 311 -9.10 24.49 7.92
CA GLN A 311 -8.97 23.92 9.26
C GLN A 311 -8.85 22.40 9.22
N PRO A 312 -8.03 21.79 10.09
CA PRO A 312 -7.89 20.34 10.16
C PRO A 312 -9.15 19.68 10.74
N GLY A 313 -9.49 18.51 10.21
CA GLY A 313 -10.54 17.65 10.73
C GLY A 313 -10.30 16.20 10.34
N GLU A 314 -10.94 15.27 11.05
CA GLU A 314 -10.92 13.85 10.68
C GLU A 314 -11.67 13.65 9.37
N LEU A 315 -11.03 13.01 8.40
CA LEU A 315 -11.61 12.71 7.11
C LEU A 315 -12.64 11.60 7.26
N ALA A 316 -13.88 11.88 6.90
CA ALA A 316 -14.95 10.91 6.80
C ALA A 316 -15.47 10.82 5.37
N VAL A 317 -15.74 9.61 4.91
CA VAL A 317 -16.13 9.31 3.53
C VAL A 317 -17.46 8.55 3.46
N ARG A 318 -18.27 8.87 2.45
CA ARG A 318 -19.47 8.14 2.08
C ARG A 318 -19.49 7.92 0.58
N GLY A 319 -19.63 6.67 0.14
CA GLY A 319 -19.67 6.35 -1.28
C GLY A 319 -19.87 4.86 -1.53
N PRO A 320 -20.17 4.47 -2.78
CA PRO A 320 -20.45 3.10 -3.15
C PRO A 320 -19.26 2.15 -2.98
N GLN A 321 -18.05 2.68 -2.90
CA GLN A 321 -16.80 1.93 -2.70
C GLN A 321 -16.54 1.56 -1.24
N THR A 322 -17.31 2.09 -0.27
CA THR A 322 -17.12 1.86 1.16
C THR A 322 -17.49 0.43 1.54
N MET A 323 -16.66 -0.23 2.34
CA MET A 323 -16.85 -1.60 2.84
C MET A 323 -18.21 -1.80 3.53
N LEU A 324 -18.65 -3.05 3.61
CA LEU A 324 -19.84 -3.42 4.37
C LEU A 324 -19.58 -3.41 5.90
N GLY A 325 -18.34 -3.48 6.33
CA GLY A 325 -17.88 -3.56 7.71
C GLY A 325 -16.71 -4.53 7.85
N TYR A 326 -16.26 -4.76 9.07
CA TYR A 326 -15.26 -5.77 9.37
C TYR A 326 -15.93 -7.13 9.65
N TRP A 327 -15.37 -8.18 9.06
CA TRP A 327 -15.88 -9.55 9.20
C TRP A 327 -15.91 -10.00 10.66
N GLN A 328 -17.09 -10.38 11.13
CA GLN A 328 -17.35 -10.83 12.52
C GLN A 328 -16.86 -9.85 13.61
N ARG A 329 -16.82 -8.54 13.32
CA ARG A 329 -16.33 -7.48 14.20
C ARG A 329 -17.31 -6.32 14.25
N ALA A 330 -18.50 -6.55 14.81
CA ALA A 330 -19.56 -5.54 14.85
C ALA A 330 -19.16 -4.29 15.63
N GLU A 331 -18.48 -4.45 16.77
CA GLU A 331 -18.01 -3.32 17.60
C GLU A 331 -16.95 -2.49 16.87
N ASP A 332 -15.95 -3.13 16.26
CA ASP A 332 -14.94 -2.44 15.46
C ASP A 332 -15.57 -1.70 14.26
N THR A 333 -16.58 -2.32 13.64
CA THR A 333 -17.33 -1.70 12.54
C THR A 333 -18.06 -0.45 13.01
N ALA A 334 -18.76 -0.50 14.14
CA ALA A 334 -19.48 0.63 14.71
C ALA A 334 -18.56 1.79 15.13
N GLN A 335 -17.28 1.52 15.43
CA GLN A 335 -16.30 2.58 15.72
C GLN A 335 -15.97 3.42 14.51
N VAL A 336 -15.93 2.82 13.31
CA VAL A 336 -15.50 3.48 12.07
C VAL A 336 -16.63 3.81 11.11
N LEU A 337 -17.73 3.02 11.10
CA LEU A 337 -18.93 3.27 10.28
C LEU A 337 -20.04 3.86 11.15
N LYS A 338 -20.33 5.17 10.96
CA LYS A 338 -21.34 5.91 11.72
C LYS A 338 -22.26 6.66 10.78
N ASP A 339 -23.54 6.39 10.81
CA ASP A 339 -24.56 7.05 9.98
C ASP A 339 -24.25 7.05 8.48
N GLY A 340 -23.69 5.93 7.99
CA GLY A 340 -23.27 5.74 6.59
C GLY A 340 -21.96 6.41 6.21
N TRP A 341 -21.22 6.99 7.18
CA TRP A 341 -19.91 7.57 6.99
C TRP A 341 -18.80 6.67 7.55
N LEU A 342 -17.79 6.43 6.74
CA LEU A 342 -16.56 5.78 7.18
C LEU A 342 -15.58 6.84 7.69
N TYR A 343 -15.27 6.80 8.98
CA TYR A 343 -14.24 7.62 9.62
C TYR A 343 -12.89 6.97 9.45
N THR A 344 -11.97 7.68 8.80
CA THR A 344 -10.71 7.08 8.34
C THR A 344 -9.62 7.03 9.41
N GLY A 345 -9.76 7.86 10.46
CA GLY A 345 -8.71 8.09 11.45
C GLY A 345 -7.55 8.94 10.92
N ASP A 346 -7.64 9.44 9.69
CA ASP A 346 -6.67 10.36 9.09
C ASP A 346 -7.19 11.80 9.21
N VAL A 347 -6.32 12.73 9.59
CA VAL A 347 -6.62 14.16 9.70
C VAL A 347 -6.22 14.83 8.39
N ALA A 348 -7.11 15.63 7.83
CA ALA A 348 -6.89 16.35 6.59
C ALA A 348 -7.31 17.82 6.71
N VAL A 349 -6.87 18.62 5.76
CA VAL A 349 -7.37 19.96 5.49
C VAL A 349 -7.89 20.01 4.06
N MET A 350 -8.91 20.82 3.82
CA MET A 350 -9.45 21.11 2.49
C MET A 350 -9.20 22.58 2.18
N ASP A 351 -8.68 22.86 0.99
CA ASP A 351 -8.53 24.25 0.53
C ASP A 351 -9.83 24.81 -0.08
N ASP A 352 -9.85 26.11 -0.35
CA ASP A 352 -11.00 26.82 -0.93
C ASP A 352 -11.41 26.31 -2.32
N SER A 353 -10.56 25.51 -2.98
CA SER A 353 -10.83 24.91 -4.30
C SER A 353 -11.28 23.45 -4.19
N GLY A 354 -11.46 22.93 -2.98
CA GLY A 354 -11.91 21.55 -2.72
C GLY A 354 -10.83 20.49 -2.80
N PHE A 355 -9.55 20.86 -2.83
CA PHE A 355 -8.45 19.89 -2.76
C PHE A 355 -8.13 19.53 -1.33
N PHE A 356 -7.95 18.24 -1.08
CA PHE A 356 -7.61 17.71 0.24
C PHE A 356 -6.11 17.45 0.36
N ARG A 357 -5.58 17.66 1.56
CA ARG A 357 -4.22 17.31 1.94
C ARG A 357 -4.25 16.58 3.28
N ILE A 358 -3.65 15.39 3.34
CA ILE A 358 -3.47 14.68 4.62
C ILE A 358 -2.45 15.44 5.45
N VAL A 359 -2.84 15.73 6.66
CA VAL A 359 -1.95 16.34 7.66
C VAL A 359 -1.22 15.25 8.42
N ASP A 360 -1.97 14.31 9.00
CA ASP A 360 -1.42 13.10 9.64
C ASP A 360 -2.52 12.10 10.03
N ARG A 361 -2.13 11.06 10.78
CA ARG A 361 -3.06 10.17 11.46
C ARG A 361 -3.37 10.65 12.86
N LYS A 362 -4.63 10.63 13.24
CA LYS A 362 -5.09 11.07 14.57
C LYS A 362 -4.30 10.41 15.72
N LYS A 363 -3.94 9.13 15.57
CA LYS A 363 -3.15 8.34 16.55
C LYS A 363 -1.63 8.52 16.46
N ASP A 364 -1.12 9.19 15.44
CA ASP A 364 0.30 9.41 15.22
C ASP A 364 0.75 10.81 15.63
N LEU A 365 -0.20 11.69 15.94
CA LEU A 365 0.06 13.04 16.46
C LEU A 365 1.00 13.00 17.66
N VAL A 366 1.93 13.96 17.69
CA VAL A 366 2.84 14.17 18.82
C VAL A 366 2.40 15.40 19.57
N LEU A 367 2.10 15.26 20.86
CA LEU A 367 1.58 16.34 21.70
C LEU A 367 2.73 17.06 22.44
N VAL A 368 3.26 18.12 21.84
CA VAL A 368 4.35 18.91 22.43
C VAL A 368 3.80 20.13 23.14
N SER A 369 3.84 20.14 24.47
CA SER A 369 3.33 21.25 25.31
C SER A 369 1.87 21.62 25.00
N GLY A 370 1.04 20.63 24.64
CA GLY A 370 -0.36 20.82 24.25
C GLY A 370 -0.59 21.21 22.79
N PHE A 371 0.46 21.40 22.01
CA PHE A 371 0.37 21.65 20.57
C PHE A 371 0.47 20.34 19.78
N ASN A 372 -0.42 20.18 18.79
CA ASN A 372 -0.36 19.07 17.86
C ASN A 372 0.82 19.27 16.90
N VAL A 373 1.77 18.33 16.92
CA VAL A 373 2.81 18.21 15.90
C VAL A 373 2.47 17.02 15.00
N TYR A 374 2.43 17.29 13.72
CA TYR A 374 2.11 16.32 12.69
C TYR A 374 3.40 15.71 12.14
N PRO A 375 3.69 14.41 12.37
CA PRO A 375 4.88 13.75 11.87
C PRO A 375 5.13 13.96 10.39
N ASN A 376 4.10 13.91 9.55
CA ASN A 376 4.23 14.11 8.10
C ASN A 376 4.76 15.50 7.74
N GLU A 377 4.39 16.55 8.49
CA GLU A 377 4.90 17.90 8.27
C GLU A 377 6.41 18.00 8.52
N VAL A 378 6.87 17.33 9.57
CA VAL A 378 8.30 17.28 9.92
C VAL A 378 9.07 16.41 8.91
N GLU A 379 8.50 15.28 8.49
CA GLU A 379 9.07 14.40 7.46
C GLU A 379 9.18 15.11 6.11
N GLU A 380 8.17 15.89 5.73
CA GLU A 380 8.20 16.71 4.51
C GLU A 380 9.31 17.78 4.58
N ALA A 381 9.47 18.44 5.72
CA ALA A 381 10.58 19.37 5.91
C ALA A 381 11.93 18.67 5.79
N LEU A 382 12.10 17.50 6.42
CA LEU A 382 13.31 16.71 6.36
C LEU A 382 13.65 16.24 4.94
N SER A 383 12.64 15.88 4.14
CA SER A 383 12.83 15.42 2.75
C SER A 383 13.39 16.48 1.79
N LYS A 384 13.33 17.76 2.17
CA LYS A 384 13.89 18.89 1.41
C LYS A 384 15.39 19.06 1.62
N LEU A 385 16.00 18.30 2.54
CA LEU A 385 17.46 18.29 2.72
C LEU A 385 18.06 17.18 1.84
N ASP A 386 18.82 17.55 0.81
CA ASP A 386 19.41 16.62 -0.17
C ASP A 386 20.24 15.49 0.46
N ALA A 387 20.77 15.73 1.66
CA ALA A 387 21.54 14.76 2.42
C ALA A 387 20.66 13.62 3.01
N ILE A 388 19.33 13.75 2.99
CA ILE A 388 18.38 12.79 3.55
C ILE A 388 17.71 11.98 2.44
N PHE A 389 17.83 10.67 2.51
CA PHE A 389 17.13 9.74 1.60
C PHE A 389 15.72 9.43 2.05
N GLU A 390 15.56 9.12 3.35
CA GLU A 390 14.29 8.79 3.99
C GLU A 390 14.29 9.30 5.43
N ALA A 391 13.11 9.69 5.91
CA ALA A 391 12.90 10.05 7.30
C ALA A 391 11.58 9.47 7.83
N ALA A 392 11.54 9.21 9.13
CA ALA A 392 10.32 8.89 9.86
C ALA A 392 10.31 9.62 11.20
N VAL A 393 9.15 10.11 11.61
CA VAL A 393 8.98 10.91 12.82
C VAL A 393 8.01 10.25 13.78
N VAL A 394 8.36 10.21 15.07
CA VAL A 394 7.51 9.71 16.15
C VAL A 394 7.65 10.58 17.40
N GLY A 395 6.65 10.53 18.26
CA GLY A 395 6.73 11.11 19.60
C GLY A 395 7.57 10.25 20.55
N ILE A 396 8.32 10.92 21.41
CA ILE A 396 9.01 10.31 22.57
C ILE A 396 8.56 11.00 23.85
N PRO A 397 8.51 10.30 25.00
CA PRO A 397 8.21 10.93 26.28
C PRO A 397 9.21 12.05 26.61
N ASP A 398 8.72 13.20 27.05
CA ASP A 398 9.55 14.33 27.48
C ASP A 398 8.97 14.91 28.77
N PRO A 399 9.74 14.99 29.88
CA PRO A 399 9.23 15.46 31.17
C PRO A 399 8.75 16.90 31.18
N ARG A 400 9.21 17.74 30.24
CA ARG A 400 8.88 19.18 30.19
C ARG A 400 7.70 19.48 29.28
N SER A 401 7.60 18.78 28.17
CA SER A 401 6.60 19.05 27.11
C SER A 401 5.52 17.96 26.96
N GLY A 402 5.56 16.91 27.82
CA GLY A 402 4.74 15.70 27.68
C GLY A 402 5.34 14.77 26.63
N GLU A 403 5.40 15.20 25.39
CA GLU A 403 6.11 14.53 24.31
C GLU A 403 7.11 15.49 23.65
N ALA A 404 8.07 14.90 22.92
CA ALA A 404 9.00 15.58 22.04
C ALA A 404 9.10 14.83 20.72
N VAL A 405 9.52 15.53 19.69
CA VAL A 405 9.69 14.96 18.33
C VAL A 405 11.03 14.23 18.24
N ARG A 406 10.99 12.97 17.76
CA ARG A 406 12.17 12.19 17.34
C ARG A 406 12.10 11.93 15.86
N ALA A 407 13.19 12.23 15.14
CA ALA A 407 13.35 11.88 13.74
C ALA A 407 14.33 10.70 13.59
N TYR A 408 13.92 9.68 12.85
CA TYR A 408 14.79 8.63 12.34
C TYR A 408 15.15 8.98 10.91
N VAL A 409 16.43 9.00 10.57
CA VAL A 409 16.92 9.54 9.30
C VAL A 409 17.87 8.55 8.64
N VAL A 410 17.67 8.32 7.34
CA VAL A 410 18.57 7.56 6.47
C VAL A 410 19.31 8.55 5.56
N LYS A 411 20.63 8.48 5.58
CA LYS A 411 21.49 9.32 4.73
C LYS A 411 21.28 8.98 3.25
N ASN A 412 21.25 9.99 2.40
CA ASN A 412 21.25 9.81 0.96
C ASN A 412 22.62 9.25 0.51
N PRO A 413 22.68 8.08 -0.18
CA PRO A 413 23.92 7.49 -0.67
C PRO A 413 24.71 8.41 -1.63
N GLU A 414 24.02 9.26 -2.38
CA GLU A 414 24.63 10.20 -3.32
C GLU A 414 25.27 11.43 -2.63
N PHE A 415 24.93 11.68 -1.37
CA PHE A 415 25.46 12.82 -0.63
C PHE A 415 26.90 12.56 -0.15
N GLN A 416 27.87 13.31 -0.68
CA GLN A 416 29.30 13.12 -0.43
C GLN A 416 29.80 13.66 0.93
N GLY A 417 28.95 14.41 1.66
CA GLY A 417 29.29 14.95 2.98
C GLY A 417 28.93 14.02 4.13
N GLU A 418 29.27 14.41 5.35
CA GLU A 418 28.76 13.82 6.56
C GLU A 418 27.39 14.43 6.90
N LEU A 419 26.39 13.58 7.16
CA LEU A 419 25.08 14.03 7.65
C LEU A 419 25.14 14.10 9.19
N THR A 420 25.11 15.33 9.72
CA THR A 420 25.19 15.56 11.15
C THR A 420 23.85 15.97 11.75
N GLN A 421 23.70 15.77 13.07
CA GLN A 421 22.51 16.21 13.80
C GLN A 421 22.31 17.74 13.66
N ASP A 422 23.38 18.51 13.74
CA ASP A 422 23.32 19.97 13.65
C ASP A 422 22.81 20.44 12.28
N MET A 423 23.21 19.77 11.18
CA MET A 423 22.69 20.06 9.83
C MET A 423 21.18 19.83 9.78
N VAL A 424 20.71 18.70 10.30
CA VAL A 424 19.28 18.38 10.31
C VAL A 424 18.49 19.37 11.14
N ILE A 425 18.97 19.71 12.33
CA ILE A 425 18.33 20.71 13.21
C ILE A 425 18.33 22.11 12.56
N ALA A 426 19.46 22.55 12.00
CA ALA A 426 19.55 23.83 11.33
C ALA A 426 18.58 23.94 10.14
N HIS A 427 18.47 22.86 9.36
CA HIS A 427 17.52 22.78 8.25
C HIS A 427 16.07 22.86 8.76
N CYS A 428 15.71 22.07 9.77
CA CYS A 428 14.38 22.11 10.37
C CYS A 428 14.03 23.51 10.92
N LYS A 429 14.97 24.20 11.56
CA LYS A 429 14.77 25.56 12.07
C LYS A 429 14.43 26.59 10.99
N SER A 430 14.86 26.37 9.76
CA SER A 430 14.55 27.29 8.65
C SER A 430 13.13 27.09 8.10
N LEU A 431 12.47 25.97 8.42
CA LEU A 431 11.20 25.57 7.83
C LEU A 431 10.07 25.37 8.86
N LEU A 432 10.41 25.08 10.12
CA LEU A 432 9.46 24.65 11.16
C LEU A 432 9.50 25.57 12.37
N THR A 433 8.35 25.68 13.04
CA THR A 433 8.23 26.34 14.34
C THR A 433 8.97 25.52 15.42
N ASP A 434 9.51 26.18 16.42
CA ASP A 434 10.40 25.60 17.45
C ASP A 434 9.87 24.31 18.10
N TYR A 435 8.59 24.23 18.43
CA TYR A 435 8.01 23.04 19.06
C TYR A 435 7.90 21.83 18.13
N LYS A 436 8.03 22.03 16.80
CA LYS A 436 8.03 20.96 15.78
C LYS A 436 9.44 20.43 15.48
N ILE A 437 10.47 21.15 15.90
CA ILE A 437 11.86 20.75 15.60
C ILE A 437 12.20 19.48 16.37
N PRO A 438 12.77 18.46 15.70
CA PRO A 438 13.19 17.24 16.37
C PRO A 438 14.19 17.51 17.50
N LYS A 439 13.87 17.07 18.72
CA LYS A 439 14.80 17.10 19.86
C LYS A 439 15.75 15.91 19.87
N SER A 440 15.39 14.84 19.16
CA SER A 440 16.18 13.62 19.05
C SER A 440 16.28 13.21 17.58
N ILE A 441 17.49 12.94 17.10
CA ILE A 441 17.74 12.45 15.74
C ILE A 441 18.51 11.15 15.85
N VAL A 442 17.99 10.11 15.19
CA VAL A 442 18.59 8.76 15.14
C VAL A 442 18.92 8.44 13.69
N PHE A 443 20.22 8.28 13.41
CA PHE A 443 20.67 7.86 12.09
C PHE A 443 20.53 6.35 11.93
N ARG A 444 20.00 5.91 10.80
CA ARG A 444 19.78 4.51 10.44
C ARG A 444 20.32 4.21 9.05
N GLN A 445 20.63 2.95 8.78
CA GLN A 445 20.94 2.47 7.44
C GLN A 445 19.67 2.27 6.63
N GLU A 446 18.59 1.82 7.28
CA GLU A 446 17.27 1.64 6.70
C GLU A 446 16.18 1.84 7.76
N LEU A 447 14.96 2.13 7.29
CA LEU A 447 13.76 2.20 8.12
C LEU A 447 12.92 0.94 7.97
N PRO A 448 12.18 0.51 9.01
CA PRO A 448 11.26 -0.63 8.91
C PRO A 448 10.16 -0.34 7.89
N LYS A 449 9.95 -1.27 6.95
CA LYS A 449 8.99 -1.11 5.85
C LYS A 449 8.05 -2.30 5.73
N SER A 450 6.82 -2.00 5.33
CA SER A 450 5.87 -3.01 4.89
C SER A 450 6.29 -3.62 3.53
N PRO A 451 5.67 -4.74 3.11
CA PRO A 451 5.94 -5.34 1.79
C PRO A 451 5.72 -4.38 0.61
N ILE A 452 4.79 -3.42 0.75
CA ILE A 452 4.55 -2.39 -0.26
C ILE A 452 5.53 -1.21 -0.20
N GLY A 453 6.44 -1.18 0.78
CA GLY A 453 7.42 -0.11 0.93
C GLY A 453 7.02 1.04 1.85
N LYS A 454 5.89 0.94 2.52
CA LYS A 454 5.44 1.93 3.50
C LYS A 454 6.25 1.81 4.78
N ILE A 455 6.79 2.93 5.27
CA ILE A 455 7.49 3.00 6.55
C ILE A 455 6.52 2.64 7.69
N LEU A 456 6.97 1.77 8.59
CA LEU A 456 6.18 1.24 9.70
C LEU A 456 6.49 2.02 10.99
N ARG A 457 5.86 3.19 11.17
CA ARG A 457 6.01 3.99 12.40
C ARG A 457 5.65 3.21 13.67
N LYS A 458 4.76 2.19 13.57
CA LYS A 458 4.42 1.33 14.71
C LYS A 458 5.63 0.62 15.31
N ASP A 459 6.56 0.17 14.46
CA ASP A 459 7.75 -0.55 14.89
C ASP A 459 8.72 0.41 15.58
N LEU A 460 8.87 1.64 15.03
CA LEU A 460 9.64 2.71 15.66
C LEU A 460 9.04 3.15 17.01
N LYS A 461 7.71 3.25 17.10
CA LYS A 461 7.01 3.52 18.39
C LYS A 461 7.21 2.39 19.40
N ALA A 462 7.25 1.13 18.94
CA ALA A 462 7.54 -0.01 19.81
C ALA A 462 8.98 0.03 20.35
N GLU A 463 9.96 0.42 19.53
CA GLU A 463 11.33 0.66 19.97
C GLU A 463 11.41 1.75 21.04
N VAL A 464 10.74 2.91 20.80
CA VAL A 464 10.64 3.99 21.77
C VAL A 464 10.05 3.49 23.10
N LYS A 465 8.93 2.76 23.03
CA LYS A 465 8.27 2.22 24.21
C LYS A 465 9.20 1.29 24.99
N ALA A 466 9.96 0.44 24.32
CA ALA A 466 10.93 -0.45 24.95
C ALA A 466 12.10 0.32 25.59
N GLU A 467 12.61 1.37 24.92
CA GLU A 467 13.66 2.25 25.42
C GLU A 467 13.26 2.95 26.73
N TYR A 468 12.06 3.53 26.76
CA TYR A 468 11.56 4.28 27.92
C TYR A 468 10.88 3.42 29.01
N ALA A 469 10.64 2.13 28.76
CA ALA A 469 10.15 1.18 29.75
C ALA A 469 11.29 0.62 30.65
N GLN A 470 12.56 0.73 30.22
CA GLN A 470 13.70 0.35 31.03
C GLN A 470 13.95 1.45 32.10
N PRO A 471 13.93 1.15 33.40
CA PRO A 471 14.32 2.10 34.40
C PRO A 471 15.76 2.55 34.10
N SER A 472 15.99 3.86 34.02
CA SER A 472 17.32 4.44 33.78
C SER A 472 18.33 3.87 34.78
N ALA A 473 19.25 3.05 34.28
CA ALA A 473 20.35 2.45 35.05
C ALA A 473 21.41 3.50 35.47
N THR A 474 21.08 4.79 35.45
CA THR A 474 21.97 5.90 35.80
C THR A 474 21.28 6.85 36.79
N ALA A 475 21.07 6.35 37.98
CA ALA A 475 20.90 7.19 39.16
C ALA A 475 21.59 6.48 40.35
N ARG A 476 22.90 6.48 40.36
CA ARG A 476 23.73 6.36 41.54
C ARG A 476 24.88 7.33 41.46
#